data_17984552b766f91f0fcb6daa04ff05fe
#
_entry.id   17984552b766f91f0fcb6daa04ff05fe
#
_cell.length_a   1.000
_cell.length_b   1.000
_cell.length_c   1.000
_cell.angle_alpha   90.00
_cell.angle_beta   90.00
_cell.angle_gamma   90.00
#
_symmetry.space_group_name_H-M   'P 1'
#
loop_
_entity.id
_entity.type
_entity.pdbx_description
1 polymer ?
#
loop_
_entity_poly.entity_id
_entity_poly.type
_entity_poly.pdbx_seq_one_letter_code
_entity_poly.pdbx_strand_id
1 'polypeptide(L)'
;MKEKILLILGPEDNKTNNESVVELFQECLSDYNITAPGINYNDCDSVMPQITAQSLSHTDYIIGVGLGCLFVHQMVGFDRICINPIMSILETEEYQSHLSEEEIDRYLAMERTQYAYDRSLDFKNDTHCWGIYRNDEILMHRHFSMLYYPQIVTRPCTTINEDLINNVVASLLETIDKSCWIDECGVHFKNYGRTISGVDPAIFNNVDSYEIPDGVTTICPEAFAMSNLQSVYIPSSVRTLGNSCFHACKNLREVIFADDSHVGIIPEYCFAETAISFMELPNSVFSIQTGAMAESYNLKEVAICGELQHIGRDAFKGCGQVYIKMKAHKIADMLDRLQQQRDADYEAFCRNNPIESDELCL
;
A
#
# COMPACT_ATOMS: atom_id res chain seq x y z
N MET A 1 -4.86 8.25 23.34
CA MET A 1 -5.65 7.14 22.75
C MET A 1 -4.65 6.00 22.60
N LYS A 2 -5.01 4.74 22.84
CA LYS A 2 -4.06 3.63 22.62
C LYS A 2 -3.80 3.51 21.10
N GLU A 3 -2.54 3.32 20.73
CA GLU A 3 -2.18 3.03 19.33
C GLU A 3 -2.78 1.72 18.86
N LYS A 4 -3.03 1.63 17.56
CA LYS A 4 -3.75 0.49 16.97
C LYS A 4 -2.81 -0.40 16.18
N ILE A 5 -2.88 -1.68 16.46
CA ILE A 5 -2.21 -2.74 15.72
C ILE A 5 -3.24 -3.53 14.92
N LEU A 6 -3.04 -3.65 13.62
CA LEU A 6 -3.74 -4.60 12.77
C LEU A 6 -2.89 -5.88 12.67
N LEU A 7 -3.39 -6.98 13.23
CA LEU A 7 -2.72 -8.28 13.23
C LEU A 7 -3.30 -9.17 12.14
N ILE A 8 -2.50 -9.54 11.15
CA ILE A 8 -2.88 -10.39 10.02
C ILE A 8 -2.21 -11.75 10.18
N LEU A 9 -2.99 -12.72 10.57
CA LEU A 9 -2.53 -14.10 10.75
C LEU A 9 -2.72 -14.87 9.44
N GLY A 10 -1.81 -15.78 9.14
CA GLY A 10 -1.99 -16.79 8.10
C GLY A 10 -3.16 -17.74 8.41
N PRO A 11 -3.50 -18.63 7.48
CA PRO A 11 -4.53 -19.64 7.73
C PRO A 11 -4.11 -20.54 8.90
N GLU A 12 -5.10 -21.01 9.63
CA GLU A 12 -4.86 -21.99 10.70
C GLU A 12 -4.27 -23.28 10.12
N ASP A 13 -3.26 -23.78 10.79
CA ASP A 13 -2.71 -25.11 10.56
C ASP A 13 -2.99 -26.02 11.76
N ASN A 14 -2.62 -27.31 11.65
CA ASN A 14 -2.83 -28.27 12.74
C ASN A 14 -2.05 -27.91 14.03
N LYS A 15 -1.23 -26.89 14.03
CA LYS A 15 -0.37 -26.48 15.15
C LYS A 15 -0.69 -25.10 15.69
N THR A 16 -1.41 -24.26 14.93
CA THR A 16 -1.64 -22.86 15.25
C THR A 16 -3.13 -22.57 15.32
N ASN A 17 -3.61 -22.23 16.51
CA ASN A 17 -4.96 -21.72 16.71
C ASN A 17 -4.88 -20.18 16.71
N ASN A 18 -5.48 -19.55 15.72
CA ASN A 18 -5.45 -18.10 15.55
C ASN A 18 -6.09 -17.35 16.73
N GLU A 19 -7.16 -17.87 17.33
CA GLU A 19 -7.77 -17.24 18.52
C GLU A 19 -6.77 -17.16 19.68
N SER A 20 -6.07 -18.24 20.00
CA SER A 20 -5.06 -18.26 21.04
C SER A 20 -3.89 -17.33 20.76
N VAL A 21 -3.50 -17.16 19.50
CA VAL A 21 -2.46 -16.22 19.08
C VAL A 21 -2.93 -14.78 19.29
N VAL A 22 -4.17 -14.47 18.90
CA VAL A 22 -4.75 -13.12 19.11
C VAL A 22 -4.83 -12.78 20.61
N GLU A 23 -5.33 -13.70 21.42
CA GLU A 23 -5.40 -13.53 22.89
C GLU A 23 -4.00 -13.24 23.45
N LEU A 24 -3.00 -14.01 23.06
CA LEU A 24 -1.62 -13.83 23.51
C LEU A 24 -1.04 -12.46 23.15
N PHE A 25 -1.28 -11.98 21.92
CA PHE A 25 -0.87 -10.63 21.49
C PHE A 25 -1.59 -9.56 22.32
N GLN A 26 -2.89 -9.71 22.58
CA GLN A 26 -3.67 -8.77 23.38
C GLN A 26 -3.22 -8.71 24.84
N GLU A 27 -2.83 -9.85 25.41
CA GLU A 27 -2.29 -9.92 26.78
C GLU A 27 -0.91 -9.26 26.87
N CYS A 28 0.01 -9.63 25.97
CA CYS A 28 1.38 -9.13 25.99
C CYS A 28 1.49 -7.66 25.61
N LEU A 29 0.68 -7.18 24.67
CA LEU A 29 0.68 -5.80 24.15
C LEU A 29 -0.56 -5.04 24.65
N SER A 30 -0.85 -5.13 25.93
CA SER A 30 -2.07 -4.56 26.55
C SER A 30 -2.17 -3.03 26.41
N ASP A 31 -1.07 -2.34 26.14
CA ASP A 31 -1.06 -0.88 25.89
C ASP A 31 -1.53 -0.50 24.50
N TYR A 32 -1.64 -1.45 23.59
CA TYR A 32 -2.14 -1.27 22.23
C TYR A 32 -3.59 -1.74 22.08
N ASN A 33 -4.25 -1.26 21.03
CA ASN A 33 -5.57 -1.73 20.63
C ASN A 33 -5.40 -2.66 19.41
N ILE A 34 -5.50 -3.97 19.65
CA ILE A 34 -5.22 -4.98 18.61
C ILE A 34 -6.51 -5.45 17.95
N THR A 35 -6.55 -5.35 16.63
CA THR A 35 -7.62 -5.89 15.78
C THR A 35 -7.04 -6.99 14.89
N ALA A 36 -7.67 -8.17 14.90
CA ALA A 36 -7.28 -9.31 14.08
C ALA A 36 -8.51 -9.80 13.30
N PRO A 37 -8.65 -9.43 12.01
CA PRO A 37 -9.76 -9.90 11.18
C PRO A 37 -9.56 -11.38 10.81
N GLY A 38 -10.65 -12.13 10.75
CA GLY A 38 -10.64 -13.46 10.12
C GLY A 38 -10.53 -13.29 8.61
N ILE A 39 -9.47 -13.83 8.02
CA ILE A 39 -9.19 -13.73 6.58
C ILE A 39 -9.47 -15.08 5.91
N ASN A 40 -10.23 -15.07 4.84
CA ASN A 40 -10.42 -16.24 3.98
C ASN A 40 -9.34 -16.27 2.90
N TYR A 41 -8.40 -17.20 3.02
CA TYR A 41 -7.30 -17.39 2.07
C TYR A 41 -7.63 -18.30 0.89
N ASN A 42 -8.84 -18.90 0.84
CA ASN A 42 -9.23 -19.78 -0.28
C ASN A 42 -9.49 -19.04 -1.58
N ASP A 43 -9.55 -17.71 -1.55
CA ASP A 43 -9.71 -16.84 -2.70
C ASP A 43 -8.69 -15.72 -2.62
N CYS A 44 -7.59 -15.85 -3.38
CA CYS A 44 -6.46 -14.94 -3.40
C CYS A 44 -6.89 -13.47 -3.66
N ASP A 45 -7.82 -13.28 -4.60
CA ASP A 45 -8.26 -11.95 -5.03
C ASP A 45 -9.08 -11.23 -3.95
N SER A 46 -9.65 -11.98 -3.00
CA SER A 46 -10.45 -11.42 -1.91
C SER A 46 -9.63 -11.05 -0.67
N VAL A 47 -8.39 -11.53 -0.51
CA VAL A 47 -7.60 -11.33 0.72
C VAL A 47 -7.31 -9.85 0.97
N MET A 48 -6.73 -9.15 0.00
CA MET A 48 -6.44 -7.71 0.16
C MET A 48 -7.71 -6.88 0.39
N PRO A 49 -8.83 -7.08 -0.34
CA PRO A 49 -10.09 -6.43 0.00
C PRO A 49 -10.57 -6.69 1.43
N GLN A 50 -10.42 -7.90 1.97
CA GLN A 50 -10.77 -8.20 3.36
C GLN A 50 -9.90 -7.43 4.37
N ILE A 51 -8.59 -7.33 4.09
CA ILE A 51 -7.66 -6.57 4.94
C ILE A 51 -7.99 -5.07 4.87
N THR A 52 -8.17 -4.51 3.67
CA THR A 52 -8.42 -3.09 3.46
C THR A 52 -9.82 -2.64 3.89
N ALA A 53 -10.79 -3.56 4.02
CA ALA A 53 -12.08 -3.27 4.62
C ALA A 53 -11.99 -2.92 6.12
N GLN A 54 -10.87 -3.25 6.77
CA GLN A 54 -10.57 -2.76 8.11
C GLN A 54 -10.27 -1.25 8.04
N SER A 55 -10.57 -0.52 9.11
CA SER A 55 -10.33 0.93 9.15
C SER A 55 -8.84 1.24 9.22
N LEU A 56 -8.16 1.24 8.07
CA LEU A 56 -6.73 1.48 7.96
C LEU A 56 -6.34 2.92 8.34
N SER A 57 -7.24 3.89 8.17
CA SER A 57 -7.04 5.30 8.52
C SER A 57 -6.68 5.57 9.99
N HIS A 58 -6.85 4.56 10.83
CA HIS A 58 -6.55 4.64 12.25
C HIS A 58 -5.64 3.51 12.73
N THR A 59 -4.93 2.85 11.82
CA THR A 59 -3.97 1.79 12.13
C THR A 59 -2.58 2.40 12.18
N ASP A 60 -1.88 2.21 13.29
CA ASP A 60 -0.52 2.73 13.49
C ASP A 60 0.52 1.70 13.04
N TYR A 61 0.30 0.43 13.36
CA TYR A 61 1.21 -0.68 13.02
C TYR A 61 0.46 -1.85 12.40
N ILE A 62 1.13 -2.57 11.51
CA ILE A 62 0.60 -3.83 10.95
C ILE A 62 1.58 -4.96 11.27
N ILE A 63 1.07 -6.03 11.87
CA ILE A 63 1.86 -7.22 12.17
C ILE A 63 1.33 -8.37 11.32
N GLY A 64 2.19 -8.94 10.48
CA GLY A 64 1.91 -10.15 9.71
C GLY A 64 2.54 -11.38 10.36
N VAL A 65 1.87 -12.53 10.29
CA VAL A 65 2.40 -13.81 10.75
C VAL A 65 2.23 -14.86 9.65
N GLY A 66 3.30 -15.59 9.36
CA GLY A 66 3.28 -16.66 8.37
C GLY A 66 2.86 -16.17 6.98
N LEU A 67 1.86 -16.80 6.38
CA LEU A 67 1.32 -16.42 5.06
C LEU A 67 0.67 -15.03 5.06
N GLY A 68 0.22 -14.52 6.21
CA GLY A 68 -0.28 -13.15 6.32
C GLY A 68 0.76 -12.12 5.90
N CYS A 69 2.06 -12.42 6.05
CA CYS A 69 3.14 -11.55 5.64
C CYS A 69 3.19 -11.30 4.12
N LEU A 70 2.75 -12.26 3.30
CA LEU A 70 2.67 -12.11 1.84
C LEU A 70 1.81 -10.91 1.42
N PHE A 71 0.82 -10.57 2.22
CA PHE A 71 -0.08 -9.44 1.99
C PHE A 71 0.37 -8.20 2.77
N VAL A 72 0.83 -8.36 4.00
CA VAL A 72 1.28 -7.25 4.85
C VAL A 72 2.45 -6.48 4.22
N HIS A 73 3.40 -7.14 3.59
CA HIS A 73 4.53 -6.45 2.95
C HIS A 73 4.09 -5.51 1.80
N GLN A 74 2.94 -5.79 1.17
CA GLN A 74 2.37 -4.95 0.12
C GLN A 74 1.73 -3.66 0.67
N MET A 75 1.51 -3.56 1.98
CA MET A 75 0.89 -2.40 2.63
C MET A 75 1.92 -1.30 2.87
N VAL A 76 2.46 -0.77 1.78
CA VAL A 76 3.44 0.30 1.82
C VAL A 76 2.84 1.55 2.46
N GLY A 77 3.63 2.26 3.27
CA GLY A 77 3.17 3.42 4.02
C GLY A 77 2.81 3.15 5.48
N PHE A 78 2.75 1.88 5.90
CA PHE A 78 2.59 1.49 7.30
C PHE A 78 3.90 0.95 7.88
N ASP A 79 4.09 1.12 9.18
CA ASP A 79 5.11 0.40 9.93
C ASP A 79 4.68 -1.05 10.09
N ARG A 80 5.46 -2.00 9.56
CA ARG A 80 5.09 -3.40 9.43
C ARG A 80 6.11 -4.30 10.09
N ILE A 81 5.62 -5.27 10.85
CA ILE A 81 6.43 -6.34 11.44
C ILE A 81 5.94 -7.67 10.87
N CYS A 82 6.81 -8.39 10.19
CA CYS A 82 6.52 -9.69 9.60
C CYS A 82 7.23 -10.79 10.38
N ILE A 83 6.46 -11.69 11.00
CA ILE A 83 6.96 -12.77 11.85
C ILE A 83 6.86 -14.08 11.09
N ASN A 84 7.97 -14.81 10.96
CA ASN A 84 8.06 -16.04 10.17
C ASN A 84 7.47 -15.85 8.76
N PRO A 85 7.91 -14.84 8.00
CA PRO A 85 7.24 -14.49 6.77
C PRO A 85 7.33 -15.61 5.73
N ILE A 86 6.15 -16.00 5.24
CA ILE A 86 5.97 -16.88 4.09
C ILE A 86 5.67 -15.98 2.90
N MET A 87 6.57 -15.99 1.91
CA MET A 87 6.54 -15.07 0.77
C MET A 87 6.06 -15.74 -0.52
N SER A 88 5.82 -17.04 -0.50
CA SER A 88 5.23 -17.77 -1.60
C SER A 88 4.28 -18.83 -1.10
N ILE A 89 3.16 -19.00 -1.81
CA ILE A 89 2.21 -20.10 -1.53
C ILE A 89 2.89 -21.46 -1.65
N LEU A 90 3.97 -21.56 -2.46
CA LEU A 90 4.73 -22.80 -2.62
C LEU A 90 5.51 -23.23 -1.38
N GLU A 91 5.69 -22.33 -0.41
CA GLU A 91 6.34 -22.64 0.88
C GLU A 91 5.39 -23.31 1.89
N THR A 92 4.11 -23.47 1.53
CA THR A 92 3.05 -23.95 2.44
C THR A 92 2.39 -25.22 1.89
N GLU A 93 3.11 -26.34 1.82
CA GLU A 93 2.59 -27.63 1.28
C GLU A 93 1.27 -28.04 1.94
N GLU A 94 1.14 -27.88 3.26
CA GLU A 94 -0.06 -28.23 4.01
C GLU A 94 -1.25 -27.39 3.54
N TYR A 95 -1.07 -26.08 3.35
CA TYR A 95 -2.16 -25.21 2.92
C TYR A 95 -2.49 -25.37 1.43
N GLN A 96 -1.49 -25.57 0.57
CA GLN A 96 -1.71 -25.87 -0.85
C GLN A 96 -2.66 -27.05 -1.06
N SER A 97 -2.61 -28.05 -0.18
CA SER A 97 -3.48 -29.23 -0.29
C SER A 97 -4.97 -28.92 -0.19
N HIS A 98 -5.33 -27.74 0.31
CA HIS A 98 -6.71 -27.26 0.45
C HIS A 98 -7.15 -26.34 -0.70
N LEU A 99 -6.22 -25.92 -1.57
CA LEU A 99 -6.49 -25.07 -2.72
C LEU A 99 -6.64 -25.89 -4.01
N SER A 100 -7.44 -25.37 -4.94
CA SER A 100 -7.46 -25.87 -6.31
C SER A 100 -6.19 -25.42 -7.07
N GLU A 101 -5.85 -26.12 -8.15
CA GLU A 101 -4.74 -25.71 -9.04
C GLU A 101 -4.95 -24.27 -9.56
N GLU A 102 -6.20 -23.90 -9.86
CA GLU A 102 -6.54 -22.54 -10.33
C GLU A 102 -6.25 -21.48 -9.27
N GLU A 103 -6.55 -21.72 -7.99
CA GLU A 103 -6.23 -20.81 -6.90
C GLU A 103 -4.73 -20.69 -6.68
N ILE A 104 -4.00 -21.80 -6.75
CA ILE A 104 -2.52 -21.79 -6.66
C ILE A 104 -1.94 -20.95 -7.79
N ASP A 105 -2.43 -21.08 -9.02
CA ASP A 105 -1.98 -20.28 -10.17
C ASP A 105 -2.28 -18.79 -9.98
N ARG A 106 -3.41 -18.43 -9.38
CA ARG A 106 -3.74 -17.02 -9.03
C ARG A 106 -2.77 -16.45 -8.01
N TYR A 107 -2.46 -17.20 -6.94
CA TYR A 107 -1.43 -16.81 -5.98
C TYR A 107 -0.09 -16.58 -6.64
N LEU A 108 0.36 -17.50 -7.50
CA LEU A 108 1.63 -17.37 -8.21
C LEU A 108 1.63 -16.19 -9.21
N ALA A 109 0.51 -15.89 -9.83
CA ALA A 109 0.38 -14.73 -10.72
C ALA A 109 0.47 -13.42 -9.92
N MET A 110 -0.19 -13.34 -8.76
CA MET A 110 -0.08 -12.20 -7.84
C MET A 110 1.35 -12.01 -7.36
N GLU A 111 2.02 -13.07 -6.90
CA GLU A 111 3.41 -13.05 -6.44
C GLU A 111 4.37 -12.54 -7.53
N ARG A 112 4.21 -13.00 -8.78
CA ARG A 112 5.02 -12.54 -9.92
C ARG A 112 4.80 -11.05 -10.21
N THR A 113 3.56 -10.59 -10.14
CA THR A 113 3.21 -9.19 -10.36
C THR A 113 3.81 -8.33 -9.27
N GLN A 114 3.66 -8.75 -8.01
CA GLN A 114 4.24 -8.06 -6.86
C GLN A 114 5.77 -8.03 -6.94
N TYR A 115 6.41 -9.15 -7.25
CA TYR A 115 7.86 -9.22 -7.40
C TYR A 115 8.39 -8.28 -8.49
N ALA A 116 7.68 -8.18 -9.62
CA ALA A 116 8.03 -7.26 -10.69
C ALA A 116 7.88 -5.80 -10.26
N TYR A 117 6.83 -5.50 -9.50
CA TYR A 117 6.58 -4.19 -8.91
C TYR A 117 7.65 -3.83 -7.88
N ASP A 118 7.95 -4.74 -6.96
CA ASP A 118 8.96 -4.55 -5.90
C ASP A 118 10.35 -4.29 -6.48
N ARG A 119 10.71 -4.95 -7.58
CA ARG A 119 11.99 -4.68 -8.26
C ARG A 119 12.04 -3.32 -8.96
N SER A 120 10.91 -2.76 -9.35
CA SER A 120 10.83 -1.43 -9.97
C SER A 120 10.96 -0.30 -8.93
N LEU A 121 10.57 -0.57 -7.69
CA LEU A 121 10.76 0.32 -6.56
C LEU A 121 12.10 -0.01 -5.89
N ASP A 122 12.85 0.98 -5.48
CA ASP A 122 14.09 0.77 -4.74
C ASP A 122 13.80 0.43 -3.26
N PHE A 123 13.24 -0.76 -3.03
CA PHE A 123 12.86 -1.24 -1.69
C PHE A 123 14.02 -1.35 -0.70
N LYS A 124 15.27 -1.25 -1.16
CA LYS A 124 16.44 -1.19 -0.27
C LYS A 124 16.36 -0.06 0.74
N ASN A 125 15.50 0.92 0.49
CA ASN A 125 15.25 2.07 1.36
C ASN A 125 13.91 2.00 2.11
N ASP A 126 13.10 0.95 1.96
CA ASP A 126 11.89 0.77 2.79
C ASP A 126 12.29 0.34 4.21
N THR A 127 12.52 1.35 5.04
CA THR A 127 12.87 1.15 6.46
C THR A 127 11.65 0.87 7.35
N HIS A 128 10.46 0.72 6.76
CA HIS A 128 9.19 0.52 7.45
C HIS A 128 8.78 -0.94 7.63
N CYS A 129 9.59 -1.89 7.19
CA CYS A 129 9.26 -3.29 7.30
C CYS A 129 10.37 -4.06 8.01
N TRP A 130 10.03 -4.72 9.11
CA TRP A 130 10.91 -5.58 9.91
C TRP A 130 10.54 -7.03 9.70
N GLY A 131 11.50 -7.86 9.35
CA GLY A 131 11.33 -9.31 9.25
C GLY A 131 11.93 -10.02 10.46
N ILE A 132 11.15 -10.85 11.16
CA ILE A 132 11.63 -11.69 12.27
C ILE A 132 11.73 -13.13 11.75
N TYR A 133 12.97 -13.64 11.71
CA TYR A 133 13.29 -14.95 11.16
C TYR A 133 13.99 -15.84 12.19
N ARG A 134 13.81 -17.15 12.04
CA ARG A 134 14.65 -18.13 12.73
C ARG A 134 16.06 -18.13 12.15
N ASN A 135 17.08 -18.31 12.99
CA ASN A 135 18.50 -18.21 12.59
C ASN A 135 18.89 -19.15 11.44
N ASP A 136 18.31 -20.35 11.37
CA ASP A 136 18.58 -21.38 10.36
C ASP A 136 17.79 -21.15 9.05
N GLU A 137 16.71 -20.40 9.09
CA GLU A 137 15.88 -20.11 7.91
C GLU A 137 16.44 -18.96 7.07
N ILE A 138 17.27 -18.11 7.64
CA ILE A 138 17.79 -16.90 6.98
C ILE A 138 18.53 -17.20 5.66
N LEU A 139 19.12 -18.39 5.54
CA LEU A 139 19.81 -18.79 4.31
C LEU A 139 18.85 -19.12 3.18
N MET A 140 17.67 -19.69 3.50
CA MET A 140 16.62 -20.00 2.53
C MET A 140 15.87 -18.71 2.11
N HIS A 141 15.60 -17.85 3.08
CA HIS A 141 14.85 -16.61 2.88
C HIS A 141 15.74 -15.39 2.59
N ARG A 142 17.07 -15.52 2.67
CA ARG A 142 18.00 -14.40 2.49
C ARG A 142 17.82 -13.68 1.16
N HIS A 143 17.46 -14.40 0.11
CA HIS A 143 17.20 -13.79 -1.20
C HIS A 143 15.98 -12.92 -1.17
N PHE A 144 14.88 -13.38 -0.58
CA PHE A 144 13.64 -12.62 -0.41
C PHE A 144 13.79 -11.54 0.66
N SER A 145 14.42 -11.84 1.79
CA SER A 145 14.60 -10.89 2.88
C SER A 145 15.47 -9.69 2.50
N MET A 146 16.48 -9.86 1.64
CA MET A 146 17.26 -8.74 1.11
C MET A 146 16.48 -7.85 0.16
N LEU A 147 15.39 -8.34 -0.43
CA LEU A 147 14.54 -7.60 -1.34
C LEU A 147 13.39 -6.90 -0.60
N TYR A 148 12.80 -7.57 0.41
CA TYR A 148 11.54 -7.14 1.02
C TYR A 148 11.70 -6.55 2.43
N TYR A 149 12.74 -6.96 3.18
CA TYR A 149 12.91 -6.54 4.58
C TYR A 149 14.31 -6.00 4.80
N PRO A 150 14.53 -4.68 4.64
CA PRO A 150 15.82 -4.08 4.91
C PRO A 150 16.25 -4.22 6.37
N GLN A 151 15.28 -4.45 7.28
CA GLN A 151 15.53 -4.64 8.70
C GLN A 151 15.17 -6.06 9.11
N ILE A 152 16.17 -6.84 9.47
CA ILE A 152 16.03 -8.25 9.82
C ILE A 152 16.42 -8.47 11.27
N VAL A 153 15.55 -9.13 12.02
CA VAL A 153 15.81 -9.64 13.36
C VAL A 153 15.83 -11.16 13.32
N THR A 154 16.91 -11.75 13.75
CA THR A 154 17.03 -13.21 13.81
C THR A 154 16.97 -13.72 15.24
N ARG A 155 16.34 -14.87 15.45
CA ARG A 155 16.17 -15.53 16.74
C ARG A 155 16.41 -17.04 16.59
N PRO A 156 16.88 -17.72 17.67
CA PRO A 156 17.00 -19.17 17.67
C PRO A 156 15.65 -19.89 17.53
N CYS A 157 14.59 -19.25 18.03
CA CYS A 157 13.22 -19.73 17.94
C CYS A 157 12.29 -18.55 17.65
N THR A 158 11.35 -18.75 16.75
CA THR A 158 10.33 -17.76 16.36
C THR A 158 8.91 -18.31 16.56
N THR A 159 8.76 -19.32 17.41
CA THR A 159 7.43 -19.75 17.88
C THR A 159 6.74 -18.57 18.56
N ILE A 160 5.49 -18.32 18.19
CA ILE A 160 4.68 -17.25 18.80
C ILE A 160 4.42 -17.63 20.26
N ASN A 161 5.03 -16.88 21.16
CA ASN A 161 4.92 -17.05 22.61
C ASN A 161 5.18 -15.70 23.30
N GLU A 162 4.95 -15.64 24.61
CA GLU A 162 5.16 -14.43 25.42
C GLU A 162 6.57 -13.85 25.25
N ASP A 163 7.60 -14.71 25.22
CA ASP A 163 8.98 -14.26 25.10
C ASP A 163 9.24 -13.52 23.77
N LEU A 164 8.75 -14.07 22.66
CA LEU A 164 8.87 -13.42 21.36
C LEU A 164 8.13 -12.07 21.33
N ILE A 165 6.90 -12.03 21.85
CA ILE A 165 6.09 -10.83 21.81
C ILE A 165 6.67 -9.76 22.73
N ASN A 166 6.96 -10.09 23.99
CA ASN A 166 7.42 -9.11 24.99
C ASN A 166 8.85 -8.62 24.73
N ASN A 167 9.75 -9.49 24.29
CA ASN A 167 11.18 -9.16 24.17
C ASN A 167 11.60 -8.77 22.75
N VAL A 168 10.81 -9.10 21.73
CA VAL A 168 11.16 -8.78 20.34
C VAL A 168 10.15 -7.80 19.73
N VAL A 169 8.88 -8.18 19.69
CA VAL A 169 7.85 -7.35 19.04
C VAL A 169 7.65 -6.04 19.79
N ALA A 170 7.48 -6.09 21.12
CA ALA A 170 7.33 -4.89 21.94
C ALA A 170 8.55 -3.97 21.86
N SER A 171 9.77 -4.55 21.87
CA SER A 171 11.00 -3.77 21.72
C SER A 171 11.11 -3.10 20.35
N LEU A 172 10.62 -3.74 19.28
CA LEU A 172 10.55 -3.11 17.95
C LEU A 172 9.55 -1.96 17.93
N LEU A 173 8.34 -2.17 18.50
CA LEU A 173 7.32 -1.13 18.59
C LEU A 173 7.84 0.09 19.37
N GLU A 174 8.49 -0.11 20.52
CA GLU A 174 9.13 0.98 21.27
C GLU A 174 10.22 1.72 20.47
N THR A 175 10.94 1.01 19.62
CA THR A 175 11.97 1.61 18.77
C THR A 175 11.35 2.49 17.70
N ILE A 176 10.24 2.03 17.10
CA ILE A 176 9.46 2.78 16.12
C ILE A 176 8.89 4.04 16.78
N ASP A 177 8.27 3.92 17.94
CA ASP A 177 7.69 5.06 18.69
C ASP A 177 8.71 6.15 19.03
N LYS A 178 9.93 5.78 19.45
CA LYS A 178 10.99 6.74 19.75
C LYS A 178 11.47 7.53 18.54
N SER A 179 11.16 7.08 17.33
CA SER A 179 11.48 7.76 16.08
C SER A 179 10.39 8.72 15.61
N CYS A 180 9.30 8.87 16.36
CA CYS A 180 8.14 9.67 16.00
C CYS A 180 8.19 11.08 16.59
N TRP A 181 7.78 12.10 15.83
CA TRP A 181 7.57 13.46 16.32
C TRP A 181 6.51 14.19 15.49
N ILE A 182 6.08 15.35 15.99
CA ILE A 182 5.16 16.26 15.29
C ILE A 182 5.92 17.57 15.08
N ASP A 183 5.86 18.12 13.86
CA ASP A 183 6.45 19.42 13.56
C ASP A 183 5.54 20.60 14.00
N GLU A 184 6.02 21.82 13.82
CA GLU A 184 5.28 23.03 14.17
C GLU A 184 4.00 23.26 13.34
N CYS A 185 3.91 22.60 12.16
CA CYS A 185 2.74 22.61 11.30
C CYS A 185 1.72 21.55 11.70
N GLY A 186 2.04 20.66 12.67
CA GLY A 186 1.17 19.57 13.08
C GLY A 186 1.30 18.32 12.18
N VAL A 187 2.37 18.20 11.40
CA VAL A 187 2.64 17.01 10.58
C VAL A 187 3.34 15.96 11.44
N HIS A 188 2.79 14.75 11.40
CA HIS A 188 3.28 13.60 12.17
C HIS A 188 4.32 12.83 11.38
N PHE A 189 5.52 12.77 11.91
CA PHE A 189 6.63 12.03 11.33
C PHE A 189 6.85 10.72 12.10
N LYS A 190 7.17 9.66 11.38
CA LYS A 190 7.63 8.37 11.89
C LYS A 190 8.96 8.02 11.24
N ASN A 191 9.59 6.97 11.76
CA ASN A 191 10.80 6.39 11.20
C ASN A 191 11.90 7.42 10.95
N TYR A 192 12.27 8.16 12.02
CA TYR A 192 13.33 9.18 11.95
C TYR A 192 13.11 10.23 10.85
N GLY A 193 11.84 10.63 10.61
CA GLY A 193 11.48 11.65 9.63
C GLY A 193 11.33 11.17 8.20
N ARG A 194 11.44 9.89 7.96
CA ARG A 194 11.31 9.35 6.60
C ARG A 194 9.87 9.13 6.16
N THR A 195 8.95 9.14 7.11
CA THR A 195 7.53 8.88 6.85
C THR A 195 6.65 9.96 7.44
N ILE A 196 5.73 10.44 6.64
CA ILE A 196 4.59 11.24 7.11
C ILE A 196 3.42 10.30 7.34
N SER A 197 2.95 10.21 8.59
CA SER A 197 1.86 9.29 8.97
C SER A 197 0.50 9.97 9.07
N GLY A 198 0.46 11.29 9.13
CA GLY A 198 -0.78 12.06 9.23
C GLY A 198 -0.53 13.49 9.63
N VAL A 199 -1.61 14.21 9.88
CA VAL A 199 -1.58 15.59 10.38
C VAL A 199 -2.51 15.75 11.58
N ASP A 200 -2.19 16.69 12.47
CA ASP A 200 -3.13 17.17 13.49
C ASP A 200 -4.08 18.21 12.84
N PRO A 201 -5.37 17.90 12.67
CA PRO A 201 -6.30 18.81 12.01
C PRO A 201 -6.44 20.16 12.75
N ALA A 202 -6.24 20.18 14.06
CA ALA A 202 -6.37 21.42 14.86
C ALA A 202 -5.26 22.43 14.53
N ILE A 203 -4.09 21.95 14.11
CA ILE A 203 -2.94 22.77 13.75
C ILE A 203 -2.88 22.94 12.23
N PHE A 204 -2.90 21.82 11.49
CA PHE A 204 -2.64 21.79 10.05
C PHE A 204 -3.73 22.48 9.21
N ASN A 205 -4.95 22.61 9.70
CA ASN A 205 -6.02 23.32 8.97
C ASN A 205 -5.77 24.81 8.78
N ASN A 206 -4.74 25.38 9.42
CA ASN A 206 -4.28 26.75 9.21
C ASN A 206 -3.07 26.83 8.25
N VAL A 207 -2.64 25.71 7.70
CA VAL A 207 -1.51 25.62 6.77
C VAL A 207 -2.04 25.66 5.34
N ASP A 208 -1.72 26.74 4.62
CA ASP A 208 -2.12 26.91 3.22
C ASP A 208 -1.16 26.19 2.26
N SER A 209 0.13 26.21 2.56
CA SER A 209 1.18 25.60 1.74
C SER A 209 2.12 24.77 2.61
N TYR A 210 2.49 23.59 2.13
CA TYR A 210 3.42 22.73 2.84
C TYR A 210 4.49 22.19 1.91
N GLU A 211 5.75 22.38 2.30
CA GLU A 211 6.91 21.77 1.64
C GLU A 211 7.30 20.52 2.42
N ILE A 212 7.12 19.36 1.80
CA ILE A 212 7.54 18.11 2.42
C ILE A 212 9.05 18.12 2.57
N PRO A 213 9.60 17.89 3.79
CA PRO A 213 11.03 17.95 4.02
C PRO A 213 11.82 16.90 3.19
N ASP A 214 13.03 17.31 2.76
CA ASP A 214 13.97 16.37 2.16
C ASP A 214 14.28 15.22 3.13
N GLY A 215 14.39 14.00 2.58
CA GLY A 215 14.60 12.78 3.38
C GLY A 215 13.32 12.02 3.69
N VAL A 216 12.13 12.66 3.56
CA VAL A 216 10.86 11.92 3.56
C VAL A 216 10.81 11.01 2.33
N THR A 217 10.59 9.72 2.52
CA THR A 217 10.50 8.72 1.45
C THR A 217 9.08 8.25 1.21
N THR A 218 8.22 8.35 2.23
CA THR A 218 6.87 7.77 2.21
C THR A 218 5.86 8.73 2.83
N ILE A 219 4.71 8.87 2.17
CA ILE A 219 3.51 9.51 2.70
C ILE A 219 2.48 8.39 2.91
N CYS A 220 2.01 8.21 4.15
CA CYS A 220 1.05 7.17 4.50
C CYS A 220 -0.32 7.37 3.80
N PRO A 221 -1.13 6.31 3.71
CA PRO A 221 -2.52 6.46 3.30
C PRO A 221 -3.24 7.50 4.16
N GLU A 222 -4.06 8.32 3.50
CA GLU A 222 -4.88 9.38 4.11
C GLU A 222 -4.11 10.46 4.91
N ALA A 223 -2.77 10.51 4.82
CA ALA A 223 -1.94 11.36 5.69
C ALA A 223 -2.34 12.84 5.70
N PHE A 224 -2.75 13.39 4.58
CA PHE A 224 -3.22 14.77 4.43
C PHE A 224 -4.71 14.84 4.05
N ALA A 225 -5.44 13.71 4.07
CA ALA A 225 -6.83 13.68 3.64
C ALA A 225 -7.70 14.71 4.38
N MET A 226 -8.63 15.34 3.65
CA MET A 226 -9.57 16.33 4.17
C MET A 226 -8.93 17.60 4.78
N SER A 227 -7.63 17.84 4.54
CA SER A 227 -6.97 19.07 4.99
C SER A 227 -7.36 20.28 4.13
N ASN A 228 -7.10 21.48 4.68
CA ASN A 228 -7.35 22.76 3.99
C ASN A 228 -6.21 23.20 3.06
N LEU A 229 -5.22 22.34 2.85
CA LEU A 229 -4.03 22.62 2.07
C LEU A 229 -4.37 23.15 0.68
N GLN A 230 -3.70 24.21 0.23
CA GLN A 230 -3.89 24.84 -1.09
C GLN A 230 -2.76 24.44 -2.07
N SER A 231 -1.55 24.28 -1.56
CA SER A 231 -0.41 23.81 -2.35
C SER A 231 0.51 22.88 -1.57
N VAL A 232 1.14 21.95 -2.29
CA VAL A 232 2.13 21.03 -1.72
C VAL A 232 3.31 20.85 -2.65
N TYR A 233 4.53 20.91 -2.08
CA TYR A 233 5.75 20.50 -2.78
C TYR A 233 6.19 19.12 -2.32
N ILE A 234 6.44 18.21 -3.29
CA ILE A 234 6.84 16.82 -3.07
C ILE A 234 8.29 16.67 -3.56
N PRO A 235 9.28 16.54 -2.66
CA PRO A 235 10.69 16.45 -3.02
C PRO A 235 11.05 15.11 -3.70
N SER A 236 12.23 15.08 -4.31
CA SER A 236 12.73 13.87 -5.00
C SER A 236 13.00 12.69 -4.09
N SER A 237 13.14 12.92 -2.79
CA SER A 237 13.29 11.87 -1.79
C SER A 237 12.02 11.02 -1.64
N VAL A 238 10.84 11.57 -1.92
CA VAL A 238 9.56 10.83 -1.85
C VAL A 238 9.48 9.81 -2.98
N ARG A 239 9.25 8.58 -2.63
CA ARG A 239 9.11 7.43 -3.55
C ARG A 239 7.70 6.85 -3.54
N THR A 240 7.04 6.92 -2.39
CA THR A 240 5.74 6.30 -2.17
C THR A 240 4.72 7.29 -1.67
N LEU A 241 3.61 7.38 -2.40
CA LEU A 241 2.38 8.01 -1.96
C LEU A 241 1.41 6.92 -1.51
N GLY A 242 0.76 7.09 -0.38
CA GLY A 242 -0.27 6.17 0.10
C GLY A 242 -1.63 6.43 -0.57
N ASN A 243 -2.51 5.43 -0.55
CA ASN A 243 -3.87 5.57 -1.06
C ASN A 243 -4.58 6.74 -0.34
N SER A 244 -5.33 7.54 -1.09
CA SER A 244 -6.11 8.66 -0.54
C SER A 244 -5.29 9.71 0.22
N CYS A 245 -3.97 9.78 0.06
CA CYS A 245 -3.14 10.61 0.94
C CYS A 245 -3.45 12.12 0.85
N PHE A 246 -4.05 12.60 -0.24
CA PHE A 246 -4.58 13.96 -0.40
C PHE A 246 -6.08 13.96 -0.75
N HIS A 247 -6.78 12.86 -0.47
CA HIS A 247 -8.21 12.74 -0.76
C HIS A 247 -9.02 13.84 -0.05
N ALA A 248 -10.00 14.41 -0.77
CA ALA A 248 -10.90 15.44 -0.26
C ALA A 248 -10.19 16.71 0.28
N CYS A 249 -8.97 16.99 -0.17
CA CYS A 249 -8.33 18.29 0.03
C CYS A 249 -8.97 19.32 -0.89
N LYS A 250 -10.17 19.80 -0.53
CA LYS A 250 -11.04 20.62 -1.40
C LYS A 250 -10.45 21.98 -1.79
N ASN A 251 -9.40 22.42 -1.12
CA ASN A 251 -8.69 23.66 -1.41
C ASN A 251 -7.39 23.42 -2.19
N LEU A 252 -6.93 22.19 -2.35
CA LEU A 252 -5.67 21.85 -3.00
C LEU A 252 -5.76 22.15 -4.51
N ARG A 253 -5.02 23.14 -4.94
CA ARG A 253 -4.99 23.67 -6.32
C ARG A 253 -3.69 23.34 -7.04
N GLU A 254 -2.62 23.14 -6.28
CA GLU A 254 -1.28 23.00 -6.82
C GLU A 254 -0.54 21.85 -6.12
N VAL A 255 -0.01 20.94 -6.93
CA VAL A 255 0.90 19.86 -6.49
C VAL A 255 2.15 19.97 -7.35
N ILE A 256 3.27 20.24 -6.71
CA ILE A 256 4.56 20.43 -7.38
C ILE A 256 5.45 19.23 -7.01
N PHE A 257 5.82 18.45 -8.00
CA PHE A 257 6.83 17.42 -7.86
C PHE A 257 8.20 17.97 -8.22
N ALA A 258 9.24 17.55 -7.51
CA ALA A 258 10.61 17.84 -7.91
C ALA A 258 10.92 17.31 -9.33
N ASP A 259 11.78 17.99 -10.08
CA ASP A 259 12.15 17.61 -11.46
C ASP A 259 12.73 16.19 -11.55
N ASP A 260 13.48 15.77 -10.52
CA ASP A 260 14.09 14.46 -10.35
C ASP A 260 13.25 13.52 -9.44
N SER A 261 11.94 13.72 -9.40
CA SER A 261 11.01 12.90 -8.60
C SER A 261 11.13 11.41 -8.95
N HIS A 262 11.01 10.58 -7.92
CA HIS A 262 11.03 9.12 -8.02
C HIS A 262 9.64 8.47 -7.80
N VAL A 263 8.59 9.26 -7.69
CA VAL A 263 7.22 8.75 -7.56
C VAL A 263 6.85 8.01 -8.84
N GLY A 264 6.63 6.69 -8.74
CA GLY A 264 6.30 5.83 -9.89
C GLY A 264 4.80 5.63 -10.09
N ILE A 265 4.03 5.74 -9.02
CA ILE A 265 2.59 5.43 -9.01
C ILE A 265 1.83 6.58 -8.36
N ILE A 266 0.75 7.00 -9.02
CA ILE A 266 -0.30 7.80 -8.38
C ILE A 266 -1.35 6.81 -7.87
N PRO A 267 -1.44 6.60 -6.54
CA PRO A 267 -2.24 5.53 -5.98
C PRO A 267 -3.75 5.85 -5.98
N GLU A 268 -4.52 4.87 -5.51
CA GLU A 268 -5.99 4.96 -5.50
C GLU A 268 -6.47 6.17 -4.71
N TYR A 269 -7.36 6.94 -5.33
CA TYR A 269 -8.00 8.13 -4.77
C TYR A 269 -7.05 9.20 -4.21
N CYS A 270 -5.76 9.16 -4.60
CA CYS A 270 -4.71 10.01 -4.05
C CYS A 270 -5.07 11.51 -4.08
N PHE A 271 -5.55 11.99 -5.21
CA PHE A 271 -5.95 13.39 -5.44
C PHE A 271 -7.45 13.51 -5.77
N ALA A 272 -8.26 12.54 -5.35
CA ALA A 272 -9.70 12.62 -5.56
C ALA A 272 -10.33 13.75 -4.73
N GLU A 273 -11.39 14.36 -5.25
CA GLU A 273 -12.11 15.49 -4.63
C GLU A 273 -11.23 16.70 -4.29
N THR A 274 -10.27 17.02 -5.15
CA THR A 274 -9.42 18.21 -5.02
C THR A 274 -9.85 19.36 -5.92
N ALA A 275 -9.28 20.56 -5.70
CA ALA A 275 -9.50 21.74 -6.53
C ALA A 275 -8.44 21.92 -7.64
N ILE A 276 -7.61 20.91 -7.89
CA ILE A 276 -6.55 20.95 -8.89
C ILE A 276 -7.15 21.19 -10.28
N SER A 277 -6.59 22.14 -11.02
CA SER A 277 -7.02 22.42 -12.40
C SER A 277 -6.02 21.96 -13.47
N PHE A 278 -4.77 21.86 -13.09
CA PHE A 278 -3.66 21.37 -13.90
C PHE A 278 -2.72 20.54 -13.01
N MET A 279 -2.23 19.44 -13.54
CA MET A 279 -1.24 18.59 -12.87
C MET A 279 -0.15 18.17 -13.85
N GLU A 280 1.10 18.39 -13.48
CA GLU A 280 2.24 17.84 -14.17
C GLU A 280 2.78 16.62 -13.41
N LEU A 281 2.73 15.46 -14.04
CA LEU A 281 3.24 14.22 -13.46
C LEU A 281 4.70 14.02 -13.84
N PRO A 282 5.58 13.66 -12.88
CA PRO A 282 7.00 13.47 -13.15
C PRO A 282 7.28 12.33 -14.14
N ASN A 283 8.48 12.36 -14.72
CA ASN A 283 8.93 11.34 -15.69
C ASN A 283 8.93 9.91 -15.14
N SER A 284 9.03 9.75 -13.84
CA SER A 284 9.03 8.46 -13.13
C SER A 284 7.66 7.79 -13.10
N VAL A 285 6.56 8.55 -13.26
CA VAL A 285 5.21 8.00 -13.17
C VAL A 285 4.90 7.09 -14.34
N PHE A 286 4.63 5.82 -14.05
CA PHE A 286 4.24 4.80 -15.02
C PHE A 286 2.83 4.25 -14.78
N SER A 287 2.19 4.55 -13.63
CA SER A 287 0.86 4.07 -13.29
C SER A 287 0.02 5.13 -12.60
N ILE A 288 -1.23 5.28 -13.02
CA ILE A 288 -2.29 6.03 -12.35
C ILE A 288 -3.34 5.02 -11.94
N GLN A 289 -3.61 4.87 -10.64
CA GLN A 289 -4.51 3.83 -10.14
C GLN A 289 -5.99 4.27 -10.13
N THR A 290 -6.85 3.37 -9.66
CA THR A 290 -8.31 3.55 -9.63
C THR A 290 -8.71 4.83 -8.90
N GLY A 291 -9.55 5.64 -9.54
CA GLY A 291 -10.10 6.85 -8.94
C GLY A 291 -9.08 7.91 -8.53
N ALA A 292 -7.82 7.81 -8.97
CA ALA A 292 -6.71 8.62 -8.47
C ALA A 292 -6.98 10.13 -8.44
N MET A 293 -7.78 10.64 -9.38
CA MET A 293 -8.17 12.05 -9.49
C MET A 293 -9.70 12.21 -9.60
N ALA A 294 -10.46 11.18 -9.17
CA ALA A 294 -11.91 11.18 -9.30
C ALA A 294 -12.56 12.39 -8.60
N GLU A 295 -13.69 12.86 -9.13
CA GLU A 295 -14.50 13.96 -8.58
C GLU A 295 -13.72 15.29 -8.40
N SER A 296 -12.55 15.44 -9.06
CA SER A 296 -11.80 16.70 -9.10
C SER A 296 -12.35 17.57 -10.25
N TYR A 297 -13.48 18.22 -10.00
CA TYR A 297 -14.29 18.92 -11.03
C TYR A 297 -13.58 20.05 -11.75
N ASN A 298 -12.52 20.61 -11.16
CA ASN A 298 -11.73 21.69 -11.75
C ASN A 298 -10.64 21.19 -12.68
N LEU A 299 -10.32 19.90 -12.65
CA LEU A 299 -9.22 19.32 -13.42
C LEU A 299 -9.51 19.38 -14.93
N LYS A 300 -8.64 20.08 -15.66
CA LYS A 300 -8.75 20.28 -17.11
C LYS A 300 -7.62 19.67 -17.89
N GLU A 301 -6.45 19.57 -17.29
CA GLU A 301 -5.26 19.12 -17.98
C GLU A 301 -4.33 18.33 -17.06
N VAL A 302 -3.80 17.22 -17.60
CA VAL A 302 -2.74 16.43 -16.96
C VAL A 302 -1.60 16.30 -17.97
N ALA A 303 -0.42 16.83 -17.64
CA ALA A 303 0.79 16.64 -18.42
C ALA A 303 1.53 15.39 -17.93
N ILE A 304 1.73 14.42 -18.82
CA ILE A 304 2.44 13.18 -18.53
C ILE A 304 3.78 13.21 -19.25
N CYS A 305 4.83 13.39 -18.46
CA CYS A 305 6.21 13.48 -18.99
C CYS A 305 6.83 12.09 -19.20
N GLY A 306 6.43 11.11 -18.38
CA GLY A 306 6.96 9.74 -18.36
C GLY A 306 6.33 8.77 -19.36
N GLU A 307 6.66 7.48 -19.18
CA GLU A 307 6.09 6.36 -19.96
C GLU A 307 4.95 5.71 -19.18
N LEU A 308 3.75 6.22 -19.35
CA LEU A 308 2.57 5.68 -18.68
C LEU A 308 2.25 4.27 -19.22
N GLN A 309 2.14 3.31 -18.33
CA GLN A 309 1.85 1.91 -18.64
C GLN A 309 0.43 1.50 -18.25
N HIS A 310 -0.14 2.18 -17.22
CA HIS A 310 -1.43 1.83 -16.68
C HIS A 310 -2.22 3.07 -16.28
N ILE A 311 -3.53 3.06 -16.62
CA ILE A 311 -4.54 3.98 -16.08
C ILE A 311 -5.66 3.14 -15.50
N GLY A 312 -5.87 3.28 -14.19
CA GLY A 312 -6.89 2.59 -13.44
C GLY A 312 -8.31 2.99 -13.83
N ARG A 313 -9.26 2.13 -13.51
CA ARG A 313 -10.68 2.41 -13.72
C ARG A 313 -11.07 3.68 -12.97
N ASP A 314 -11.93 4.48 -13.59
CA ASP A 314 -12.48 5.70 -12.98
C ASP A 314 -11.41 6.73 -12.51
N ALA A 315 -10.15 6.63 -12.98
CA ALA A 315 -9.06 7.51 -12.55
C ALA A 315 -9.41 9.01 -12.64
N PHE A 316 -10.24 9.40 -13.61
CA PHE A 316 -10.73 10.75 -13.85
C PHE A 316 -12.26 10.87 -13.81
N LYS A 317 -12.93 9.93 -13.14
CA LYS A 317 -14.39 9.96 -13.03
C LYS A 317 -14.86 11.27 -12.39
N GLY A 318 -15.88 11.90 -12.98
CA GLY A 318 -16.43 13.17 -12.48
C GLY A 318 -15.60 14.42 -12.85
N CYS A 319 -14.39 14.30 -13.41
CA CYS A 319 -13.56 15.45 -13.75
C CYS A 319 -14.04 16.25 -15.00
N GLY A 320 -15.10 15.83 -15.66
CA GLY A 320 -15.48 16.44 -16.93
C GLY A 320 -14.51 16.10 -18.08
N GLN A 321 -14.24 17.04 -18.98
CA GLN A 321 -13.29 16.81 -20.06
C GLN A 321 -11.86 17.14 -19.62
N VAL A 322 -11.02 16.10 -19.49
CA VAL A 322 -9.60 16.23 -19.12
C VAL A 322 -8.72 16.05 -20.37
N TYR A 323 -7.84 17.01 -20.63
CA TYR A 323 -6.84 16.90 -21.69
C TYR A 323 -5.57 16.25 -21.14
N ILE A 324 -5.17 15.11 -21.73
CA ILE A 324 -3.92 14.45 -21.38
C ILE A 324 -2.85 14.85 -22.38
N LYS A 325 -1.86 15.61 -21.94
CA LYS A 325 -0.71 15.99 -22.73
C LYS A 325 0.43 15.00 -22.57
N MET A 326 0.84 14.35 -23.67
CA MET A 326 2.00 13.47 -23.72
C MET A 326 2.64 13.50 -25.10
N LYS A 327 3.86 12.98 -25.25
CA LYS A 327 4.53 12.92 -26.56
C LYS A 327 3.73 12.05 -27.55
N ALA A 328 3.57 12.52 -28.77
CA ALA A 328 2.65 11.94 -29.77
C ALA A 328 2.85 10.43 -30.03
N HIS A 329 4.11 9.94 -30.05
CA HIS A 329 4.40 8.52 -30.23
C HIS A 329 3.97 7.65 -29.04
N LYS A 330 3.84 8.26 -27.84
CA LYS A 330 3.39 7.56 -26.63
C LYS A 330 1.87 7.48 -26.52
N ILE A 331 1.15 8.38 -27.20
CA ILE A 331 -0.32 8.37 -27.22
C ILE A 331 -0.85 7.11 -27.91
N ALA A 332 -0.27 6.74 -29.05
CA ALA A 332 -0.68 5.55 -29.80
C ALA A 332 -0.50 4.28 -28.95
N ASP A 333 0.70 4.08 -28.39
CA ASP A 333 1.02 2.92 -27.54
C ASP A 333 0.10 2.84 -26.30
N MET A 334 -0.22 3.99 -25.70
CA MET A 334 -1.14 4.04 -24.56
C MET A 334 -2.56 3.67 -24.96
N LEU A 335 -3.06 4.20 -26.08
CA LEU A 335 -4.40 3.90 -26.57
C LEU A 335 -4.56 2.42 -26.92
N ASP A 336 -3.54 1.81 -27.52
CA ASP A 336 -3.52 0.37 -27.83
C ASP A 336 -3.59 -0.48 -26.53
N ARG A 337 -2.82 -0.10 -25.50
CA ARG A 337 -2.85 -0.79 -24.20
C ARG A 337 -4.19 -0.65 -23.49
N LEU A 338 -4.77 0.55 -23.47
CA LEU A 338 -6.09 0.80 -22.88
C LEU A 338 -7.19 0.04 -23.61
N GLN A 339 -7.08 -0.10 -24.95
CA GLN A 339 -8.00 -0.90 -25.74
C GLN A 339 -7.88 -2.39 -25.37
N GLN A 340 -6.65 -2.93 -25.30
CA GLN A 340 -6.40 -4.31 -24.90
C GLN A 340 -6.92 -4.61 -23.48
N GLN A 341 -6.73 -3.69 -22.54
CA GLN A 341 -7.24 -3.83 -21.17
C GLN A 341 -8.77 -3.84 -21.16
N ARG A 342 -9.42 -2.93 -21.90
CA ARG A 342 -10.87 -2.87 -22.01
C ARG A 342 -11.45 -4.12 -22.67
N ASP A 343 -10.78 -4.68 -23.67
CA ASP A 343 -11.19 -5.90 -24.35
C ASP A 343 -11.04 -7.11 -23.42
N ALA A 344 -9.98 -7.18 -22.60
CA ALA A 344 -9.78 -8.20 -21.59
C ALA A 344 -10.84 -8.11 -20.46
N ASP A 345 -11.14 -6.90 -19.99
CA ASP A 345 -12.20 -6.66 -18.99
C ASP A 345 -13.58 -7.04 -19.54
N TYR A 346 -13.85 -6.76 -20.82
CA TYR A 346 -15.09 -7.14 -21.49
C TYR A 346 -15.20 -8.65 -21.66
N GLU A 347 -14.13 -9.33 -22.06
CA GLU A 347 -14.10 -10.79 -22.15
C GLU A 347 -14.28 -11.46 -20.78
N ALA A 348 -13.68 -10.91 -19.71
CA ALA A 348 -13.87 -11.37 -18.35
C ALA A 348 -15.32 -11.17 -17.89
N PHE A 349 -15.91 -10.00 -18.20
CA PHE A 349 -17.32 -9.73 -17.93
C PHE A 349 -18.23 -10.72 -18.65
N CYS A 350 -18.00 -10.99 -19.95
CA CYS A 350 -18.82 -11.95 -20.74
C CYS A 350 -18.66 -13.39 -20.24
N ARG A 351 -17.48 -13.79 -19.76
CA ARG A 351 -17.27 -15.11 -19.15
C ARG A 351 -18.07 -15.29 -17.85
N ASN A 352 -18.11 -14.25 -17.02
CA ASN A 352 -18.81 -14.26 -15.74
C ASN A 352 -20.33 -14.00 -15.86
N ASN A 353 -20.78 -13.48 -17.01
CA ASN A 353 -22.18 -13.18 -17.31
C ASN A 353 -22.50 -13.72 -18.72
N PRO A 354 -22.68 -15.04 -18.90
CA PRO A 354 -23.00 -15.59 -20.21
C PRO A 354 -24.30 -14.98 -20.72
N ILE A 355 -24.23 -14.25 -21.82
CA ILE A 355 -25.38 -13.68 -22.52
C ILE A 355 -26.06 -14.84 -23.22
N GLU A 356 -27.25 -15.24 -22.77
CA GLU A 356 -28.10 -16.14 -23.55
C GLU A 356 -28.39 -15.48 -24.91
N SER A 357 -28.11 -16.21 -25.97
CA SER A 357 -28.00 -15.75 -27.35
C SER A 357 -29.31 -15.41 -28.02
N ASP A 358 -30.10 -14.46 -27.55
CA ASP A 358 -31.32 -14.03 -28.27
C ASP A 358 -31.59 -12.52 -28.34
N GLU A 359 -30.69 -11.66 -27.86
CA GLU A 359 -30.83 -10.19 -28.05
C GLU A 359 -29.49 -9.52 -28.38
N LEU A 360 -28.99 -9.75 -29.61
CA LEU A 360 -28.06 -8.86 -30.28
C LEU A 360 -28.88 -7.96 -31.21
N CYS A 361 -29.43 -6.89 -30.67
CA CYS A 361 -29.85 -5.74 -31.45
C CYS A 361 -28.85 -4.61 -31.27
N LEU A 362 -28.03 -4.41 -32.32
CA LEU A 362 -27.33 -3.20 -32.83
C LEU A 362 -26.98 -2.06 -31.84
#